data_8dce852a8658bbafb8e639becec10ab8
#
_entry.id   8dce852a8658bbafb8e639becec10ab8
#
_cell.length_a   1.000
_cell.length_b   1.000
_cell.length_c   1.000
_cell.angle_alpha   90.00
_cell.angle_beta   90.00
_cell.angle_gamma   90.00
#
_symmetry.space_group_name_H-M   'P 1'
#
loop_
_entity.id
_entity.type
_entity.pdbx_description
1 polymer ?
#
loop_
_entity_poly.entity_id
_entity_poly.type
_entity_poly.pdbx_seq_one_letter_code
_entity_poly.pdbx_strand_id
1 'polypeptide(L)'
;MKKILFFFLALICFTAGAQNTSNPKREFRGAWIQFINGQFQGMSRDQMQANLTRQLNTLQECGVNTIIFQVRGEADALYPSDLEPWSRFLSGVQGQSPNPYWDPLAWMIEECHKRSMELHAWINPFRAKTKGTTALSTRHPYMKNPKRFFNYDGLILFDPGIPENREYICDVVADIVKRYDIDGLHIDDYFYPYPSPGVAIPDQNTYLRYRNGINNIQDWRRFNVNLFMEMLHDTVHRIKPWVKVGVAPFGIYHNTRNGGKLPGSQTSGLQNYDDLYADVLFWVNKGWVDYNVPQIYWEIGHKAADYDELIHWWSRYAANRPLIIGQDVERTVKAADLKNTTIHQMQEKFRLQRELPNIDGSCLWYSAAVVKNPGNYATILKKRYHSTPALQPAMPFIDDKAPKKPRKVKEMWMPDGLYLFWTEPKAKDEMDRARYYVVYRFAKGEKVDLENSANIVAITPQTLLKLPFVNGKHKYTYVVTALDRLQNESKGVKEKVKL
;
A
#
# COMPACT_ATOMS: atom_id res chain seq x y z
N MET A 1 -11.56 64.61 47.08
CA MET A 1 -11.21 63.18 47.12
C MET A 1 -11.54 62.58 45.73
N LYS A 2 -10.50 62.43 44.89
CA LYS A 2 -10.62 61.89 43.54
C LYS A 2 -10.33 60.38 43.61
N LYS A 3 -11.31 59.55 43.26
CA LYS A 3 -11.16 58.09 43.11
C LYS A 3 -10.59 57.81 41.72
N ILE A 4 -9.37 57.27 41.68
CA ILE A 4 -8.71 56.78 40.47
C ILE A 4 -9.15 55.31 40.29
N LEU A 5 -9.83 55.02 39.17
CA LEU A 5 -10.25 53.67 38.77
C LEU A 5 -9.13 53.09 37.91
N PHE A 6 -8.43 52.05 38.38
CA PHE A 6 -7.46 51.31 37.61
C PHE A 6 -8.19 50.24 36.79
N PHE A 7 -8.19 50.40 35.46
CA PHE A 7 -8.56 49.32 34.52
C PHE A 7 -7.38 48.40 34.33
N PHE A 8 -7.48 47.19 34.83
CA PHE A 8 -6.58 46.08 34.44
C PHE A 8 -7.00 45.54 33.10
N LEU A 9 -6.23 45.88 32.05
CA LEU A 9 -6.35 45.21 30.72
C LEU A 9 -5.64 43.88 30.78
N ALA A 10 -6.35 42.78 30.94
CA ALA A 10 -5.76 41.44 30.82
C ALA A 10 -5.50 41.15 29.34
N LEU A 11 -4.24 41.25 28.95
CA LEU A 11 -3.74 40.84 27.65
C LEU A 11 -3.74 39.31 27.63
N ILE A 12 -4.82 38.66 27.08
CA ILE A 12 -4.81 37.25 26.80
C ILE A 12 -3.95 37.06 25.54
N CYS A 13 -2.68 36.73 25.72
CA CYS A 13 -1.85 36.20 24.67
C CYS A 13 -2.39 34.81 24.27
N PHE A 14 -3.15 34.74 23.21
CA PHE A 14 -3.35 33.48 22.47
C PHE A 14 -2.00 33.11 21.87
N THR A 15 -1.21 32.32 22.59
CA THR A 15 -0.16 31.54 21.98
C THR A 15 -0.89 30.51 21.10
N ALA A 16 -0.96 30.79 19.81
CA ALA A 16 -1.22 29.74 18.82
C ALA A 16 -0.05 28.76 18.97
N GLY A 17 -0.26 27.73 19.78
CA GLY A 17 0.61 26.59 19.87
C GLY A 17 0.66 26.01 18.47
N ALA A 18 1.77 26.22 17.74
CA ALA A 18 2.09 25.39 16.62
C ALA A 18 2.11 23.97 17.19
N GLN A 19 1.07 23.19 16.90
CA GLN A 19 1.08 21.75 17.14
C GLN A 19 2.26 21.22 16.36
N ASN A 20 3.35 20.96 17.09
CA ASN A 20 4.52 20.26 16.59
C ASN A 20 4.08 18.79 16.44
N THR A 21 3.29 18.50 15.41
CA THR A 21 2.97 17.13 15.03
C THR A 21 4.27 16.55 14.47
N SER A 22 5.09 15.99 15.37
CA SER A 22 6.23 15.19 14.96
C SER A 22 5.72 14.09 14.03
N ASN A 23 6.40 13.89 12.89
CA ASN A 23 6.04 12.81 12.00
C ASN A 23 6.13 11.46 12.75
N PRO A 24 5.17 10.55 12.57
CA PRO A 24 5.18 9.29 13.29
C PRO A 24 6.41 8.45 12.92
N LYS A 25 6.92 7.68 13.87
CA LYS A 25 8.00 6.72 13.62
C LYS A 25 7.56 5.60 12.67
N ARG A 26 6.29 5.18 12.75
CA ARG A 26 5.69 4.16 11.91
C ARG A 26 4.52 4.75 11.14
N GLU A 27 4.56 4.60 9.82
CA GLU A 27 3.51 5.07 8.92
C GLU A 27 3.65 4.34 7.58
N PHE A 28 2.60 3.68 7.13
CA PHE A 28 2.53 3.15 5.78
C PHE A 28 2.46 4.31 4.79
N ARG A 29 3.46 4.44 3.94
CA ARG A 29 3.56 5.50 2.93
C ARG A 29 3.63 4.84 1.56
N GLY A 30 2.47 4.51 1.01
CA GLY A 30 2.35 3.75 -0.22
C GLY A 30 2.09 4.59 -1.45
N ALA A 31 2.38 4.01 -2.62
CA ALA A 31 1.93 4.52 -3.91
C ALA A 31 1.64 3.36 -4.87
N TRP A 32 0.53 3.48 -5.65
CA TRP A 32 0.21 2.53 -6.70
C TRP A 32 0.90 2.88 -8.01
N ILE A 33 1.45 1.85 -8.67
CA ILE A 33 1.94 1.90 -10.05
C ILE A 33 1.13 0.90 -10.86
N GLN A 34 0.17 1.39 -11.66
CA GLN A 34 -0.65 0.57 -12.56
C GLN A 34 -0.03 0.49 -13.96
N PHE A 35 -0.35 -0.57 -14.69
CA PHE A 35 0.02 -0.68 -16.10
C PHE A 35 -1.19 -0.69 -17.04
N ILE A 36 -2.34 -1.10 -16.55
CA ILE A 36 -3.56 -1.31 -17.36
C ILE A 36 -4.10 -0.03 -18.02
N ASN A 37 -3.66 1.14 -17.58
CA ASN A 37 -3.95 2.43 -18.22
C ASN A 37 -3.09 2.71 -19.47
N GLY A 38 -2.19 1.77 -19.83
CA GLY A 38 -1.32 1.89 -21.01
C GLY A 38 -0.10 2.78 -20.82
N GLN A 39 0.23 3.21 -19.61
CA GLN A 39 1.34 4.16 -19.37
C GLN A 39 2.71 3.65 -19.85
N PHE A 40 2.88 2.33 -20.00
CA PHE A 40 4.13 1.71 -20.47
C PHE A 40 4.02 1.15 -21.89
N GLN A 41 2.83 1.17 -22.48
CA GLN A 41 2.59 0.59 -23.80
C GLN A 41 3.44 1.27 -24.87
N GLY A 42 4.15 0.48 -25.66
CA GLY A 42 5.03 0.96 -26.72
C GLY A 42 6.41 1.44 -26.25
N MET A 43 6.72 1.38 -24.95
CA MET A 43 8.05 1.68 -24.44
C MET A 43 8.99 0.50 -24.67
N SER A 44 10.23 0.79 -25.07
CA SER A 44 11.31 -0.20 -24.98
C SER A 44 11.61 -0.54 -23.51
N ARG A 45 12.33 -1.65 -23.27
CA ARG A 45 12.83 -1.99 -21.93
C ARG A 45 13.50 -0.81 -21.24
N ASP A 46 14.46 -0.19 -21.93
CA ASP A 46 15.28 0.88 -21.35
C ASP A 46 14.45 2.14 -21.06
N GLN A 47 13.47 2.46 -21.91
CA GLN A 47 12.52 3.55 -21.68
C GLN A 47 11.61 3.26 -20.47
N MET A 48 11.11 2.03 -20.33
CA MET A 48 10.27 1.64 -19.19
C MET A 48 11.08 1.65 -17.89
N GLN A 49 12.30 1.09 -17.89
CA GLN A 49 13.20 1.12 -16.73
C GLN A 49 13.56 2.56 -16.33
N ALA A 50 13.90 3.43 -17.29
CA ALA A 50 14.17 4.84 -17.00
C ALA A 50 12.94 5.57 -16.42
N ASN A 51 11.74 5.29 -16.95
CA ASN A 51 10.50 5.84 -16.44
C ASN A 51 10.21 5.39 -15.00
N LEU A 52 10.29 4.09 -14.74
CA LEU A 52 10.10 3.52 -13.41
C LEU A 52 11.15 3.99 -12.40
N THR A 53 12.43 4.06 -12.81
CA THR A 53 13.50 4.60 -11.96
C THR A 53 13.23 6.05 -11.55
N ARG A 54 12.77 6.90 -12.49
CA ARG A 54 12.38 8.28 -12.17
C ARG A 54 11.20 8.32 -11.18
N GLN A 55 10.18 7.48 -11.38
CA GLN A 55 9.06 7.38 -10.44
C GLN A 55 9.55 6.96 -9.05
N LEU A 56 10.33 5.89 -8.96
CA LEU A 56 10.87 5.37 -7.69
C LEU A 56 11.74 6.40 -6.96
N ASN A 57 12.61 7.12 -7.69
CA ASN A 57 13.46 8.16 -7.09
C ASN A 57 12.61 9.30 -6.53
N THR A 58 11.62 9.80 -7.28
CA THR A 58 10.70 10.85 -6.80
C THR A 58 9.92 10.39 -5.56
N LEU A 59 9.41 9.16 -5.58
CA LEU A 59 8.66 8.59 -4.47
C LEU A 59 9.55 8.41 -3.23
N GLN A 60 10.80 7.95 -3.41
CA GLN A 60 11.78 7.85 -2.31
C GLN A 60 12.08 9.22 -1.71
N GLU A 61 12.27 10.24 -2.53
CA GLU A 61 12.47 11.62 -2.06
C GLU A 61 11.26 12.17 -1.32
N CYS A 62 10.04 11.71 -1.67
CA CYS A 62 8.80 12.02 -0.95
C CYS A 62 8.59 11.15 0.29
N GLY A 63 9.55 10.32 0.69
CA GLY A 63 9.47 9.47 1.87
C GLY A 63 8.50 8.29 1.76
N VAL A 64 8.14 7.87 0.54
CA VAL A 64 7.35 6.64 0.27
C VAL A 64 8.20 5.42 0.63
N ASN A 65 7.59 4.43 1.28
CA ASN A 65 8.27 3.22 1.75
C ASN A 65 7.62 1.92 1.24
N THR A 66 6.55 2.02 0.44
CA THR A 66 5.87 0.86 -0.16
C THR A 66 5.41 1.18 -1.57
N ILE A 67 5.70 0.29 -2.51
CA ILE A 67 5.20 0.34 -3.87
C ILE A 67 4.22 -0.80 -4.09
N ILE A 68 3.00 -0.47 -4.49
CA ILE A 68 1.99 -1.43 -4.93
C ILE A 68 2.01 -1.45 -6.45
N PHE A 69 2.67 -2.48 -7.01
CA PHE A 69 2.93 -2.60 -8.44
C PHE A 69 1.98 -3.60 -9.09
N GLN A 70 1.19 -3.15 -10.06
CA GLN A 70 0.27 -4.01 -10.79
C GLN A 70 1.07 -4.99 -11.65
N VAL A 71 0.81 -6.29 -11.51
CA VAL A 71 1.52 -7.36 -12.23
C VAL A 71 0.60 -8.27 -13.02
N ARG A 72 -0.72 -8.23 -12.73
CA ARG A 72 -1.76 -9.02 -13.41
C ARG A 72 -3.02 -8.18 -13.58
N GLY A 73 -3.40 -7.87 -14.82
CA GLY A 73 -4.50 -6.96 -15.12
C GLY A 73 -5.70 -7.60 -15.82
N GLU A 74 -5.47 -8.48 -16.81
CA GLU A 74 -6.45 -9.10 -17.67
C GLU A 74 -6.22 -10.61 -17.80
N ALA A 75 -6.01 -11.33 -16.70
CA ALA A 75 -5.54 -12.72 -16.70
C ALA A 75 -4.29 -12.89 -17.60
N ASP A 76 -3.40 -11.93 -17.48
CA ASP A 76 -2.14 -11.80 -18.18
C ASP A 76 -1.07 -11.25 -17.22
N ALA A 77 0.19 -11.40 -17.55
CA ALA A 77 1.28 -11.16 -16.62
C ALA A 77 2.29 -10.12 -17.12
N LEU A 78 2.83 -9.30 -16.19
CA LEU A 78 4.03 -8.48 -16.38
C LEU A 78 5.32 -9.21 -15.91
N TYR A 79 5.30 -10.50 -15.90
CA TYR A 79 6.42 -11.37 -15.54
C TYR A 79 6.32 -12.67 -16.35
N PRO A 80 7.41 -13.44 -16.49
CA PRO A 80 7.35 -14.75 -17.14
C PRO A 80 6.41 -15.68 -16.38
N SER A 81 5.34 -16.17 -17.03
CA SER A 81 4.38 -17.09 -16.44
C SER A 81 4.08 -18.26 -17.38
N ASP A 82 4.04 -19.47 -16.82
CA ASP A 82 3.58 -20.67 -17.54
C ASP A 82 2.05 -20.79 -17.53
N LEU A 83 1.39 -20.09 -16.60
CA LEU A 83 -0.07 -20.15 -16.42
C LEU A 83 -0.80 -19.16 -17.32
N GLU A 84 -0.29 -17.92 -17.45
CA GLU A 84 -0.94 -16.82 -18.16
C GLU A 84 -0.02 -16.21 -19.22
N PRO A 85 -0.56 -15.59 -20.28
CA PRO A 85 0.23 -14.95 -21.32
C PRO A 85 0.86 -13.66 -20.84
N TRP A 86 1.91 -13.19 -21.51
CA TRP A 86 2.43 -11.83 -21.36
C TRP A 86 1.35 -10.78 -21.64
N SER A 87 1.32 -9.73 -20.86
CA SER A 87 0.36 -8.66 -21.02
C SER A 87 0.62 -7.82 -22.28
N ARG A 88 -0.45 -7.48 -23.00
CA ARG A 88 -0.40 -6.54 -24.15
C ARG A 88 0.07 -5.13 -23.75
N PHE A 89 -0.11 -4.74 -22.51
CA PHE A 89 0.32 -3.44 -22.00
C PHE A 89 1.84 -3.32 -21.88
N LEU A 90 2.56 -4.43 -22.01
CA LEU A 90 4.02 -4.44 -22.06
C LEU A 90 4.53 -4.36 -23.50
N SER A 91 4.11 -5.30 -24.36
CA SER A 91 4.62 -5.45 -25.72
C SER A 91 3.70 -4.87 -26.81
N GLY A 92 2.48 -4.49 -26.47
CA GLY A 92 1.42 -4.12 -27.42
C GLY A 92 0.55 -5.31 -27.86
N VAL A 93 1.07 -6.55 -27.76
CA VAL A 93 0.37 -7.79 -28.18
C VAL A 93 0.36 -8.80 -27.03
N GLN A 94 -0.83 -9.26 -26.63
CA GLN A 94 -0.94 -10.25 -25.56
C GLN A 94 -0.31 -11.58 -25.97
N GLY A 95 0.52 -12.15 -25.10
CA GLY A 95 1.28 -13.38 -25.33
C GLY A 95 2.65 -13.18 -25.92
N GLN A 96 2.99 -11.97 -26.38
CA GLN A 96 4.32 -11.65 -26.88
C GLN A 96 5.20 -11.19 -25.70
N SER A 97 6.33 -11.88 -25.49
CA SER A 97 7.35 -11.46 -24.53
C SER A 97 7.98 -10.12 -24.90
N PRO A 98 8.50 -9.36 -23.93
CA PRO A 98 9.25 -8.14 -24.24
C PRO A 98 10.52 -8.46 -25.04
N ASN A 99 10.91 -7.55 -25.94
CA ASN A 99 12.12 -7.64 -26.71
C ASN A 99 12.92 -6.31 -26.61
N PRO A 100 14.14 -6.28 -26.06
CA PRO A 100 14.86 -7.47 -25.47
C PRO A 100 14.12 -8.05 -24.27
N TYR A 101 14.28 -9.36 -24.07
CA TYR A 101 13.67 -10.09 -22.98
C TYR A 101 14.16 -9.58 -21.61
N TRP A 102 13.22 -9.39 -20.67
CA TRP A 102 13.50 -9.05 -19.27
C TRP A 102 12.30 -9.41 -18.40
N ASP A 103 12.51 -9.45 -17.10
CA ASP A 103 11.46 -9.70 -16.11
C ASP A 103 11.14 -8.39 -15.34
N PRO A 104 10.03 -7.71 -15.68
CA PRO A 104 9.65 -6.45 -15.01
C PRO A 104 9.41 -6.59 -13.51
N LEU A 105 8.83 -7.72 -13.04
CA LEU A 105 8.57 -7.92 -11.62
C LEU A 105 9.86 -8.13 -10.84
N ALA A 106 10.76 -8.99 -11.32
CA ALA A 106 12.05 -9.21 -10.66
C ALA A 106 12.86 -7.92 -10.58
N TRP A 107 12.89 -7.13 -11.66
CA TRP A 107 13.59 -5.85 -11.70
C TRP A 107 12.98 -4.84 -10.71
N MET A 108 11.65 -4.73 -10.64
CA MET A 108 10.96 -3.81 -9.71
C MET A 108 11.21 -4.17 -8.26
N ILE A 109 11.22 -5.46 -7.92
CA ILE A 109 11.55 -5.93 -6.57
C ILE A 109 12.96 -5.47 -6.19
N GLU A 110 13.95 -5.72 -7.05
CA GLU A 110 15.34 -5.33 -6.81
C GLU A 110 15.46 -3.81 -6.62
N GLU A 111 14.84 -3.01 -7.48
CA GLU A 111 14.90 -1.56 -7.41
C GLU A 111 14.18 -0.98 -6.19
N CYS A 112 13.08 -1.58 -5.75
CA CYS A 112 12.42 -1.20 -4.50
C CYS A 112 13.28 -1.53 -3.28
N HIS A 113 13.80 -2.75 -3.20
CA HIS A 113 14.63 -3.20 -2.08
C HIS A 113 15.93 -2.41 -1.94
N LYS A 114 16.58 -2.05 -3.05
CA LYS A 114 17.75 -1.13 -3.05
C LYS A 114 17.44 0.21 -2.39
N ARG A 115 16.20 0.68 -2.46
CA ARG A 115 15.70 1.95 -1.87
C ARG A 115 15.07 1.76 -0.50
N SER A 116 15.14 0.58 0.09
CA SER A 116 14.47 0.23 1.36
C SER A 116 12.96 0.39 1.31
N MET A 117 12.37 0.18 0.13
CA MET A 117 10.93 0.14 -0.09
C MET A 117 10.46 -1.32 -0.18
N GLU A 118 9.28 -1.61 0.36
CA GLU A 118 8.60 -2.87 0.08
C GLU A 118 7.95 -2.85 -1.30
N LEU A 119 7.89 -4.02 -1.95
CA LEU A 119 7.11 -4.22 -3.16
C LEU A 119 5.96 -5.19 -2.89
N HIS A 120 4.73 -4.69 -3.09
CA HIS A 120 3.52 -5.49 -3.04
C HIS A 120 3.03 -5.75 -4.47
N ALA A 121 2.96 -7.02 -4.86
CA ALA A 121 2.48 -7.42 -6.18
C ALA A 121 0.96 -7.28 -6.24
N TRP A 122 0.46 -6.38 -7.08
CA TRP A 122 -0.97 -6.14 -7.24
C TRP A 122 -1.54 -6.95 -8.40
N ILE A 123 -2.56 -7.74 -8.10
CA ILE A 123 -3.32 -8.51 -9.08
C ILE A 123 -4.79 -8.06 -9.08
N ASN A 124 -5.42 -8.08 -10.25
CA ASN A 124 -6.86 -8.13 -10.35
C ASN A 124 -7.30 -9.60 -10.42
N PRO A 125 -8.08 -10.12 -9.45
CA PRO A 125 -8.33 -11.55 -9.38
C PRO A 125 -9.24 -12.07 -10.51
N PHE A 126 -10.37 -11.39 -10.77
CA PHE A 126 -11.43 -11.97 -11.62
C PHE A 126 -11.53 -11.36 -13.02
N ARG A 127 -10.92 -10.23 -13.28
CA ARG A 127 -10.95 -9.62 -14.61
C ARG A 127 -10.07 -10.39 -15.59
N ALA A 128 -10.67 -10.83 -16.71
CA ALA A 128 -9.98 -11.54 -17.79
C ALA A 128 -9.81 -10.67 -19.04
N LYS A 129 -10.69 -9.66 -19.25
CA LYS A 129 -10.61 -8.78 -20.42
C LYS A 129 -11.31 -7.46 -20.12
N THR A 130 -10.69 -6.34 -20.47
CA THR A 130 -11.33 -5.01 -20.49
C THR A 130 -12.03 -4.75 -21.84
N LYS A 131 -12.86 -3.71 -21.89
CA LYS A 131 -13.53 -3.27 -23.14
C LYS A 131 -12.53 -2.89 -24.25
N GLY A 132 -11.34 -2.37 -23.86
CA GLY A 132 -10.31 -1.95 -24.82
C GLY A 132 -9.47 -3.07 -25.43
N THR A 133 -9.58 -4.32 -24.94
CA THR A 133 -8.84 -5.46 -25.47
C THR A 133 -9.60 -6.09 -26.62
N THR A 134 -9.04 -6.04 -27.83
CA THR A 134 -9.68 -6.53 -29.05
C THR A 134 -9.34 -7.97 -29.37
N ALA A 135 -8.15 -8.45 -28.98
CA ALA A 135 -7.66 -9.80 -29.24
C ALA A 135 -7.05 -10.43 -27.99
N LEU A 136 -7.28 -11.72 -27.81
CA LEU A 136 -6.70 -12.51 -26.73
C LEU A 136 -5.72 -13.54 -27.31
N SER A 137 -4.63 -13.76 -26.58
CA SER A 137 -3.66 -14.83 -26.89
C SER A 137 -4.33 -16.21 -26.80
N THR A 138 -3.92 -17.16 -27.65
CA THR A 138 -4.36 -18.56 -27.56
C THR A 138 -4.01 -19.22 -26.21
N ARG A 139 -3.01 -18.69 -25.51
CA ARG A 139 -2.63 -19.13 -24.16
C ARG A 139 -3.54 -18.56 -23.05
N HIS A 140 -4.39 -17.58 -23.37
CA HIS A 140 -5.25 -16.93 -22.40
C HIS A 140 -6.26 -17.93 -21.80
N PRO A 141 -6.53 -17.91 -20.47
CA PRO A 141 -7.44 -18.88 -19.82
C PRO A 141 -8.84 -18.92 -20.43
N TYR A 142 -9.39 -17.80 -20.86
CA TYR A 142 -10.67 -17.71 -21.55
C TYR A 142 -10.66 -18.52 -22.87
N MET A 143 -9.59 -18.45 -23.65
CA MET A 143 -9.47 -19.18 -24.91
C MET A 143 -9.37 -20.70 -24.69
N LYS A 144 -8.82 -21.11 -23.54
CA LYS A 144 -8.73 -22.55 -23.18
C LYS A 144 -10.05 -23.10 -22.67
N ASN A 145 -10.83 -22.33 -21.90
CA ASN A 145 -12.09 -22.79 -21.33
C ASN A 145 -13.08 -21.62 -21.12
N PRO A 146 -13.76 -21.15 -22.18
CA PRO A 146 -14.68 -20.02 -22.11
C PRO A 146 -15.88 -20.23 -21.18
N LYS A 147 -16.26 -21.49 -20.89
CA LYS A 147 -17.40 -21.82 -20.00
C LYS A 147 -17.14 -21.44 -18.52
N ARG A 148 -15.91 -21.15 -18.17
CA ARG A 148 -15.52 -20.69 -16.82
C ARG A 148 -15.70 -19.20 -16.60
N PHE A 149 -16.15 -18.48 -17.63
CA PHE A 149 -16.24 -17.03 -17.63
C PHE A 149 -17.64 -16.57 -18.00
N PHE A 150 -17.93 -15.33 -17.66
CA PHE A 150 -19.09 -14.64 -18.19
C PHE A 150 -18.70 -13.30 -18.85
N ASN A 151 -19.54 -12.90 -19.82
CA ASN A 151 -19.45 -11.60 -20.46
C ASN A 151 -20.38 -10.62 -19.75
N TYR A 152 -19.89 -9.44 -19.41
CA TYR A 152 -20.64 -8.40 -18.75
C TYR A 152 -20.29 -7.04 -19.33
N ASP A 153 -21.20 -6.44 -20.06
CA ASP A 153 -21.03 -5.09 -20.64
C ASP A 153 -19.67 -4.89 -21.35
N GLY A 154 -19.27 -5.85 -22.19
CA GLY A 154 -18.01 -5.83 -22.93
C GLY A 154 -16.76 -6.25 -22.15
N LEU A 155 -16.89 -6.55 -20.86
CA LEU A 155 -15.88 -7.20 -20.05
C LEU A 155 -15.98 -8.72 -20.16
N ILE A 156 -14.87 -9.43 -19.93
CA ILE A 156 -14.87 -10.87 -19.63
C ILE A 156 -14.31 -11.05 -18.23
N LEU A 157 -15.03 -11.77 -17.38
CA LEU A 157 -14.63 -12.06 -16.00
C LEU A 157 -14.65 -13.56 -15.75
N PHE A 158 -13.73 -14.05 -14.94
CA PHE A 158 -13.90 -15.34 -14.28
C PHE A 158 -15.16 -15.31 -13.44
N ASP A 159 -15.96 -16.36 -13.50
CA ASP A 159 -17.11 -16.52 -12.62
C ASP A 159 -16.62 -16.93 -11.21
N PRO A 160 -16.77 -16.09 -10.17
CA PRO A 160 -16.30 -16.40 -8.83
C PRO A 160 -17.05 -17.59 -8.20
N GLY A 161 -18.25 -17.90 -8.70
CA GLY A 161 -19.06 -19.02 -8.28
C GLY A 161 -18.51 -20.38 -8.66
N ILE A 162 -17.62 -20.44 -9.66
CA ILE A 162 -16.99 -21.70 -10.12
C ILE A 162 -15.77 -22.00 -9.23
N PRO A 163 -15.76 -23.14 -8.49
CA PRO A 163 -14.65 -23.49 -7.59
C PRO A 163 -13.28 -23.49 -8.27
N GLU A 164 -13.19 -24.08 -9.46
CA GLU A 164 -11.95 -24.19 -10.24
C GLU A 164 -11.37 -22.85 -10.65
N ASN A 165 -12.16 -21.77 -10.66
CA ASN A 165 -11.67 -20.41 -10.91
C ASN A 165 -10.94 -19.86 -9.71
N ARG A 166 -11.48 -20.08 -8.52
CA ARG A 166 -10.83 -19.65 -7.26
C ARG A 166 -9.51 -20.40 -7.06
N GLU A 167 -9.51 -21.71 -7.31
CA GLU A 167 -8.31 -22.54 -7.27
C GLU A 167 -7.25 -22.05 -8.26
N TYR A 168 -7.64 -21.84 -9.52
CA TYR A 168 -6.74 -21.36 -10.57
C TYR A 168 -6.09 -20.02 -10.22
N ILE A 169 -6.86 -19.06 -9.68
CA ILE A 169 -6.30 -17.75 -9.30
C ILE A 169 -5.33 -17.92 -8.12
N CYS A 170 -5.64 -18.81 -7.16
CA CYS A 170 -4.72 -19.15 -6.09
C CYS A 170 -3.43 -19.83 -6.60
N ASP A 171 -3.51 -20.64 -7.67
CA ASP A 171 -2.32 -21.23 -8.32
C ASP A 171 -1.44 -20.14 -8.96
N VAL A 172 -2.03 -19.14 -9.62
CA VAL A 172 -1.32 -17.98 -10.16
C VAL A 172 -0.61 -17.21 -9.03
N VAL A 173 -1.30 -16.99 -7.91
CA VAL A 173 -0.71 -16.34 -6.73
C VAL A 173 0.40 -17.20 -6.14
N ALA A 174 0.21 -18.51 -6.03
CA ALA A 174 1.21 -19.44 -5.54
C ALA A 174 2.49 -19.40 -6.39
N ASP A 175 2.36 -19.28 -7.72
CA ASP A 175 3.51 -19.13 -8.63
C ASP A 175 4.27 -17.83 -8.35
N ILE A 176 3.58 -16.70 -8.20
CA ILE A 176 4.20 -15.41 -7.86
C ILE A 176 4.94 -15.51 -6.51
N VAL A 177 4.25 -15.95 -5.45
CA VAL A 177 4.81 -16.00 -4.09
C VAL A 177 6.00 -16.94 -3.99
N LYS A 178 5.97 -18.09 -4.66
CA LYS A 178 7.10 -19.04 -4.66
C LYS A 178 8.34 -18.47 -5.32
N ARG A 179 8.17 -17.84 -6.48
CA ARG A 179 9.31 -17.45 -7.33
C ARG A 179 9.89 -16.08 -7.00
N TYR A 180 9.10 -15.15 -6.49
CA TYR A 180 9.50 -13.76 -6.28
C TYR A 180 9.62 -13.40 -4.81
N ASP A 181 10.58 -12.52 -4.49
CA ASP A 181 10.80 -11.99 -3.14
C ASP A 181 9.92 -10.75 -2.89
N ILE A 182 8.60 -10.89 -3.13
CA ILE A 182 7.62 -9.85 -2.82
C ILE A 182 7.41 -9.73 -1.31
N ASP A 183 7.10 -8.53 -0.85
CA ASP A 183 6.82 -8.24 0.57
C ASP A 183 5.31 -8.31 0.88
N GLY A 184 4.47 -8.18 -0.15
CA GLY A 184 3.03 -8.32 -0.05
C GLY A 184 2.38 -8.74 -1.36
N LEU A 185 1.19 -9.33 -1.25
CA LEU A 185 0.23 -9.53 -2.33
C LEU A 185 -0.92 -8.56 -2.10
N HIS A 186 -1.33 -7.85 -3.15
CA HIS A 186 -2.37 -6.84 -3.08
C HIS A 186 -3.47 -7.08 -4.11
N ILE A 187 -4.72 -6.94 -3.72
CA ILE A 187 -5.88 -7.01 -4.61
C ILE A 187 -6.71 -5.74 -4.53
N ASP A 188 -7.31 -5.37 -5.65
CA ASP A 188 -8.21 -4.21 -5.77
C ASP A 188 -9.68 -4.57 -5.49
N ASP A 189 -10.60 -3.73 -5.90
CA ASP A 189 -12.03 -3.81 -5.60
C ASP A 189 -12.87 -4.50 -6.69
N TYR A 190 -12.26 -5.07 -7.74
CA TYR A 190 -12.99 -5.70 -8.84
C TYR A 190 -13.28 -7.18 -8.57
N PHE A 191 -14.09 -7.47 -7.52
CA PHE A 191 -14.54 -8.84 -7.21
C PHE A 191 -15.63 -9.30 -8.16
N TYR A 192 -16.74 -8.57 -8.18
CA TYR A 192 -17.74 -8.60 -9.25
C TYR A 192 -17.66 -7.30 -10.06
N PRO A 193 -18.21 -7.25 -11.30
CA PRO A 193 -18.14 -6.05 -12.11
C PRO A 193 -18.95 -4.91 -11.48
N TYR A 194 -18.51 -3.68 -11.70
CA TYR A 194 -19.31 -2.50 -11.35
C TYR A 194 -20.66 -2.57 -12.10
N PRO A 195 -21.78 -2.28 -11.42
CA PRO A 195 -23.10 -2.33 -12.03
C PRO A 195 -23.20 -1.43 -13.26
N SER A 196 -23.65 -2.01 -14.37
CA SER A 196 -24.05 -1.26 -15.57
C SER A 196 -25.56 -1.21 -15.66
N PRO A 197 -26.18 -0.05 -15.92
CA PRO A 197 -27.64 0.09 -15.98
C PRO A 197 -28.29 -0.90 -16.96
N GLY A 198 -29.26 -1.68 -16.48
CA GLY A 198 -30.00 -2.65 -17.29
C GLY A 198 -29.23 -3.95 -17.63
N VAL A 199 -28.01 -4.12 -17.12
CA VAL A 199 -27.21 -5.33 -17.38
C VAL A 199 -27.16 -6.22 -16.13
N ALA A 200 -27.76 -7.40 -16.19
CA ALA A 200 -27.67 -8.38 -15.12
C ALA A 200 -26.38 -9.20 -15.22
N ILE A 201 -25.84 -9.62 -14.07
CA ILE A 201 -24.71 -10.56 -14.02
C ILE A 201 -25.22 -11.94 -14.46
N PRO A 202 -24.63 -12.57 -15.51
CA PRO A 202 -25.16 -13.77 -16.10
C PRO A 202 -24.65 -15.05 -15.41
N ASP A 203 -24.71 -15.13 -14.09
CA ASP A 203 -24.23 -16.22 -13.24
C ASP A 203 -25.35 -17.10 -12.66
N GLN A 204 -26.60 -16.94 -13.14
CA GLN A 204 -27.75 -17.67 -12.64
C GLN A 204 -27.58 -19.21 -12.76
N ASN A 205 -27.04 -19.69 -13.88
CA ASN A 205 -26.82 -21.12 -14.07
C ASN A 205 -25.75 -21.69 -13.15
N THR A 206 -24.70 -20.89 -12.89
CA THR A 206 -23.64 -21.21 -11.92
C THR A 206 -24.23 -21.27 -10.51
N TYR A 207 -25.05 -20.30 -10.15
CA TYR A 207 -25.78 -20.28 -8.88
C TYR A 207 -26.62 -21.56 -8.69
N LEU A 208 -27.45 -21.92 -9.65
CA LEU A 208 -28.27 -23.11 -9.56
C LEU A 208 -27.45 -24.39 -9.37
N ARG A 209 -26.29 -24.47 -10.01
CA ARG A 209 -25.37 -25.62 -9.91
C ARG A 209 -24.60 -25.68 -8.60
N TYR A 210 -24.13 -24.53 -8.05
CA TYR A 210 -23.20 -24.46 -6.94
C TYR A 210 -23.75 -23.72 -5.71
N ARG A 211 -25.07 -23.57 -5.57
CA ARG A 211 -25.69 -22.79 -4.48
C ARG A 211 -25.46 -23.35 -3.07
N ASN A 212 -25.11 -24.62 -2.93
CA ASN A 212 -24.77 -25.26 -1.65
C ASN A 212 -25.77 -24.97 -0.51
N GLY A 213 -27.08 -24.95 -0.83
CA GLY A 213 -28.13 -24.63 0.13
C GLY A 213 -28.38 -23.14 0.37
N ILE A 214 -27.62 -22.24 -0.22
CA ILE A 214 -27.83 -20.80 -0.11
C ILE A 214 -28.96 -20.39 -1.06
N ASN A 215 -30.05 -19.82 -0.51
CA ASN A 215 -31.26 -19.50 -1.27
C ASN A 215 -31.26 -18.10 -1.89
N ASN A 216 -30.36 -17.22 -1.47
CA ASN A 216 -30.24 -15.86 -2.00
C ASN A 216 -28.98 -15.77 -2.87
N ILE A 217 -29.10 -15.34 -4.12
CA ILE A 217 -27.99 -15.25 -5.06
C ILE A 217 -26.95 -14.20 -4.62
N GLN A 218 -27.36 -13.09 -3.97
CA GLN A 218 -26.43 -12.06 -3.49
C GLN A 218 -25.58 -12.60 -2.33
N ASP A 219 -26.18 -13.36 -1.41
CA ASP A 219 -25.45 -14.04 -0.33
C ASP A 219 -24.51 -15.09 -0.87
N TRP A 220 -24.93 -15.82 -1.91
CA TRP A 220 -24.09 -16.81 -2.58
C TRP A 220 -22.89 -16.16 -3.29
N ARG A 221 -23.07 -15.01 -3.93
CA ARG A 221 -21.96 -14.25 -4.52
C ARG A 221 -20.94 -13.83 -3.45
N ARG A 222 -21.41 -13.25 -2.34
CA ARG A 222 -20.55 -12.90 -1.19
C ARG A 222 -19.84 -14.12 -0.61
N PHE A 223 -20.56 -15.22 -0.44
CA PHE A 223 -20.00 -16.49 0.04
C PHE A 223 -18.83 -16.96 -0.84
N ASN A 224 -18.96 -16.91 -2.17
CA ASN A 224 -17.89 -17.33 -3.08
C ASN A 224 -16.67 -16.39 -3.05
N VAL A 225 -16.90 -15.09 -2.92
CA VAL A 225 -15.78 -14.13 -2.74
C VAL A 225 -15.11 -14.32 -1.37
N ASN A 226 -15.88 -14.60 -0.31
CA ASN A 226 -15.33 -14.94 1.01
C ASN A 226 -14.46 -16.19 0.97
N LEU A 227 -14.92 -17.27 0.31
CA LEU A 227 -14.12 -18.49 0.10
C LEU A 227 -12.82 -18.19 -0.66
N PHE A 228 -12.88 -17.36 -1.69
CA PHE A 228 -11.68 -16.95 -2.41
C PHE A 228 -10.68 -16.22 -1.51
N MET A 229 -11.15 -15.29 -0.67
CA MET A 229 -10.27 -14.54 0.24
C MET A 229 -9.59 -15.44 1.29
N GLU A 230 -10.33 -16.40 1.85
CA GLU A 230 -9.77 -17.43 2.72
C GLU A 230 -8.69 -18.26 2.03
N MET A 231 -9.02 -18.82 0.85
CA MET A 231 -8.10 -19.63 0.05
C MET A 231 -6.84 -18.84 -0.35
N LEU A 232 -6.99 -17.58 -0.70
CA LEU A 232 -5.90 -16.69 -1.09
C LEU A 232 -4.94 -16.47 0.08
N HIS A 233 -5.47 -16.07 1.24
CA HIS A 233 -4.73 -15.89 2.47
C HIS A 233 -3.94 -17.14 2.85
N ASP A 234 -4.62 -18.29 2.93
CA ASP A 234 -4.00 -19.57 3.28
C ASP A 234 -2.92 -20.00 2.27
N THR A 235 -3.14 -19.72 0.98
CA THR A 235 -2.15 -20.01 -0.07
C THR A 235 -0.89 -19.19 0.12
N VAL A 236 -1.00 -17.89 0.37
CA VAL A 236 0.14 -17.00 0.56
C VAL A 236 0.93 -17.38 1.81
N HIS A 237 0.26 -17.46 2.96
CA HIS A 237 0.93 -17.69 4.25
C HIS A 237 1.51 -19.11 4.39
N ARG A 238 0.91 -20.11 3.74
CA ARG A 238 1.50 -21.46 3.68
C ARG A 238 2.83 -21.49 2.93
N ILE A 239 3.02 -20.62 1.91
CA ILE A 239 4.23 -20.59 1.10
C ILE A 239 5.29 -19.69 1.74
N LYS A 240 4.91 -18.47 2.09
CA LYS A 240 5.78 -17.47 2.74
C LYS A 240 4.97 -16.72 3.80
N PRO A 241 5.04 -17.11 5.07
CA PRO A 241 4.21 -16.55 6.14
C PRO A 241 4.44 -15.05 6.37
N TRP A 242 5.55 -14.50 5.93
CA TRP A 242 5.86 -13.06 6.02
C TRP A 242 5.28 -12.20 4.89
N VAL A 243 4.76 -12.80 3.80
CA VAL A 243 4.16 -12.04 2.70
C VAL A 243 2.77 -11.59 3.10
N LYS A 244 2.58 -10.27 3.18
CA LYS A 244 1.34 -9.63 3.63
C LYS A 244 0.25 -9.75 2.56
N VAL A 245 -0.98 -10.05 2.95
CA VAL A 245 -2.15 -10.04 2.07
C VAL A 245 -2.93 -8.75 2.29
N GLY A 246 -2.97 -7.88 1.29
CA GLY A 246 -3.67 -6.61 1.34
C GLY A 246 -4.84 -6.51 0.38
N VAL A 247 -5.84 -5.72 0.76
CA VAL A 247 -6.98 -5.40 -0.10
C VAL A 247 -7.20 -3.89 -0.19
N ALA A 248 -7.49 -3.39 -1.40
CA ALA A 248 -7.96 -2.02 -1.60
C ALA A 248 -9.42 -2.04 -2.06
N PRO A 249 -10.39 -2.13 -1.13
CA PRO A 249 -11.79 -2.14 -1.48
C PRO A 249 -12.25 -0.77 -1.95
N PHE A 250 -13.40 -0.72 -2.62
CA PHE A 250 -14.10 0.54 -2.89
C PHE A 250 -14.30 1.35 -1.60
N GLY A 251 -14.33 2.67 -1.68
CA GLY A 251 -14.31 3.54 -0.50
C GLY A 251 -15.56 3.45 0.41
N ILE A 252 -16.68 2.96 -0.11
CA ILE A 252 -17.93 2.76 0.64
C ILE A 252 -18.14 1.27 0.89
N TYR A 253 -18.24 0.86 2.16
CA TYR A 253 -18.57 -0.53 2.50
C TYR A 253 -20.06 -0.81 2.26
N HIS A 254 -20.93 -0.04 2.93
CA HIS A 254 -22.39 -0.11 2.84
C HIS A 254 -23.01 1.27 3.12
N ASN A 255 -24.10 1.60 2.46
CA ASN A 255 -24.82 2.86 2.63
C ASN A 255 -25.91 2.72 3.70
N THR A 256 -25.88 3.51 4.79
CA THR A 256 -26.94 3.51 5.82
C THR A 256 -28.29 3.95 5.29
N ARG A 257 -28.30 4.77 4.23
CA ARG A 257 -29.56 5.25 3.59
C ARG A 257 -30.42 4.12 3.02
N ASN A 258 -29.82 2.95 2.77
CA ASN A 258 -30.54 1.78 2.29
C ASN A 258 -31.29 1.03 3.41
N GLY A 259 -31.11 1.44 4.67
CA GLY A 259 -31.61 0.74 5.83
C GLY A 259 -30.87 -0.57 6.12
N GLY A 260 -31.22 -1.25 7.19
CA GLY A 260 -30.67 -2.56 7.54
C GLY A 260 -29.87 -2.57 8.84
N LYS A 261 -29.39 -3.78 9.22
CA LYS A 261 -28.62 -4.00 10.45
C LYS A 261 -27.11 -3.94 10.24
N LEU A 262 -26.66 -3.86 8.99
CA LEU A 262 -25.24 -3.79 8.65
C LEU A 262 -24.67 -2.42 9.01
N PRO A 263 -23.42 -2.37 9.49
CA PRO A 263 -22.73 -1.09 9.66
C PRO A 263 -22.55 -0.42 8.31
N GLY A 264 -22.95 0.86 8.21
CA GLY A 264 -22.86 1.64 6.99
C GLY A 264 -22.43 3.08 7.26
N SER A 265 -22.01 3.79 6.23
CA SER A 265 -21.70 5.21 6.24
C SER A 265 -22.88 6.05 5.70
N GLN A 266 -22.91 7.35 6.04
CA GLN A 266 -23.93 8.30 5.53
C GLN A 266 -23.63 8.68 4.07
N THR A 267 -23.64 7.70 3.20
CA THR A 267 -23.27 7.79 1.78
C THR A 267 -24.39 7.29 0.87
N SER A 268 -24.25 7.47 -0.45
CA SER A 268 -25.22 7.04 -1.45
C SER A 268 -24.58 6.62 -2.78
N GLY A 269 -23.29 6.22 -2.75
CA GLY A 269 -22.56 5.74 -3.93
C GLY A 269 -22.60 4.23 -4.10
N LEU A 270 -21.85 3.74 -5.09
CA LEU A 270 -21.49 2.32 -5.21
C LEU A 270 -20.89 1.82 -3.89
N GLN A 271 -21.17 0.57 -3.54
CA GLN A 271 -20.76 0.00 -2.26
C GLN A 271 -20.19 -1.42 -2.42
N ASN A 272 -19.31 -1.81 -1.51
CA ASN A 272 -18.68 -3.13 -1.55
C ASN A 272 -19.68 -4.26 -1.33
N TYR A 273 -20.49 -4.16 -0.27
CA TYR A 273 -21.29 -5.29 0.23
C TYR A 273 -22.39 -5.70 -0.75
N ASP A 274 -23.20 -4.75 -1.26
CA ASP A 274 -24.35 -5.05 -2.09
C ASP A 274 -24.05 -5.05 -3.60
N ASP A 275 -23.12 -4.21 -4.05
CA ASP A 275 -22.86 -4.02 -5.48
C ASP A 275 -21.69 -4.89 -5.98
N LEU A 276 -20.62 -5.02 -5.18
CA LEU A 276 -19.42 -5.78 -5.52
C LEU A 276 -19.34 -7.14 -4.81
N TYR A 277 -20.32 -7.43 -3.95
CA TYR A 277 -20.40 -8.66 -3.16
C TYR A 277 -19.15 -8.95 -2.34
N ALA A 278 -18.51 -7.88 -1.85
CA ALA A 278 -17.27 -7.88 -1.11
C ALA A 278 -17.52 -7.56 0.38
N ASP A 279 -17.49 -8.58 1.23
CA ASP A 279 -17.68 -8.44 2.67
C ASP A 279 -16.34 -8.18 3.38
N VAL A 280 -15.79 -7.00 3.14
CA VAL A 280 -14.45 -6.60 3.63
C VAL A 280 -14.35 -6.66 5.17
N LEU A 281 -15.41 -6.27 5.88
CA LEU A 281 -15.40 -6.33 7.34
C LEU A 281 -15.32 -7.77 7.84
N PHE A 282 -15.98 -8.70 7.15
CA PHE A 282 -15.89 -10.11 7.48
C PHE A 282 -14.46 -10.63 7.29
N TRP A 283 -13.79 -10.30 6.18
CA TRP A 283 -12.41 -10.74 5.91
C TRP A 283 -11.41 -10.20 6.93
N VAL A 284 -11.51 -8.91 7.26
CA VAL A 284 -10.65 -8.27 8.26
C VAL A 284 -10.85 -8.91 9.65
N ASN A 285 -12.12 -9.13 10.05
CA ASN A 285 -12.45 -9.77 11.33
C ASN A 285 -12.03 -11.26 11.39
N LYS A 286 -12.04 -11.98 10.26
CA LYS A 286 -11.55 -13.35 10.15
C LYS A 286 -10.02 -13.45 10.10
N GLY A 287 -9.34 -12.34 9.88
CA GLY A 287 -7.90 -12.29 9.73
C GLY A 287 -7.41 -12.79 8.35
N TRP A 288 -8.29 -12.82 7.34
CA TRP A 288 -7.93 -13.19 5.96
C TRP A 288 -7.29 -12.03 5.16
N VAL A 289 -7.18 -10.88 5.80
CA VAL A 289 -6.53 -9.67 5.26
C VAL A 289 -5.60 -9.13 6.32
N ASP A 290 -4.34 -8.89 5.96
CA ASP A 290 -3.31 -8.38 6.86
C ASP A 290 -3.30 -6.86 6.91
N TYR A 291 -3.71 -6.17 5.83
CA TYR A 291 -3.89 -4.72 5.80
C TYR A 291 -4.98 -4.32 4.81
N ASN A 292 -5.69 -3.24 5.12
CA ASN A 292 -6.84 -2.74 4.37
C ASN A 292 -6.59 -1.32 3.86
N VAL A 293 -6.86 -1.07 2.57
CA VAL A 293 -6.61 0.22 1.90
C VAL A 293 -7.86 0.73 1.19
N PRO A 294 -8.92 1.13 1.92
CA PRO A 294 -10.15 1.64 1.28
C PRO A 294 -9.86 2.85 0.40
N GLN A 295 -10.41 2.84 -0.81
CA GLN A 295 -10.21 3.86 -1.84
C GLN A 295 -11.14 5.06 -1.62
N ILE A 296 -10.90 5.89 -0.58
CA ILE A 296 -11.72 7.07 -0.29
C ILE A 296 -11.23 8.30 -1.07
N TYR A 297 -11.36 8.23 -2.38
CA TYR A 297 -10.76 9.18 -3.33
C TYR A 297 -11.42 10.55 -3.41
N TRP A 298 -12.62 10.73 -2.82
CA TRP A 298 -13.41 11.95 -2.92
C TRP A 298 -12.83 13.09 -2.09
N GLU A 299 -13.34 14.28 -2.34
CA GLU A 299 -13.09 15.46 -1.53
C GLU A 299 -13.89 15.46 -0.23
N ILE A 300 -13.43 16.22 0.76
CA ILE A 300 -14.20 16.56 1.95
C ILE A 300 -15.37 17.45 1.48
N GLY A 301 -16.58 17.09 1.91
CA GLY A 301 -17.81 17.74 1.50
C GLY A 301 -18.46 17.16 0.23
N HIS A 302 -17.96 16.03 -0.30
CA HIS A 302 -18.59 15.36 -1.44
C HIS A 302 -19.99 14.82 -1.08
N LYS A 303 -21.02 15.20 -1.85
CA LYS A 303 -22.43 14.93 -1.50
C LYS A 303 -22.80 13.45 -1.32
N ALA A 304 -22.20 12.57 -2.13
CA ALA A 304 -22.53 11.14 -2.13
C ALA A 304 -21.55 10.28 -1.35
N ALA A 305 -20.32 10.76 -1.15
CA ALA A 305 -19.23 10.00 -0.57
C ALA A 305 -18.21 10.95 0.09
N ASP A 306 -18.64 11.63 1.15
CA ASP A 306 -17.80 12.59 1.87
C ASP A 306 -16.56 11.89 2.46
N TYR A 307 -15.38 12.41 2.15
CA TYR A 307 -14.12 11.89 2.71
C TYR A 307 -14.12 11.91 4.24
N ASP A 308 -14.64 12.98 4.86
CA ASP A 308 -14.69 13.12 6.33
C ASP A 308 -15.56 12.02 6.96
N GLU A 309 -16.76 11.80 6.43
CA GLU A 309 -17.63 10.70 6.85
C GLU A 309 -16.92 9.33 6.71
N LEU A 310 -16.33 9.10 5.55
CA LEU A 310 -15.72 7.80 5.22
C LEU A 310 -14.49 7.49 6.06
N ILE A 311 -13.59 8.46 6.29
CA ILE A 311 -12.38 8.22 7.09
C ILE A 311 -12.71 7.93 8.55
N HIS A 312 -13.72 8.61 9.12
CA HIS A 312 -14.22 8.33 10.47
C HIS A 312 -14.89 6.96 10.56
N TRP A 313 -15.65 6.59 9.53
CA TRP A 313 -16.29 5.28 9.47
C TRP A 313 -15.25 4.16 9.41
N TRP A 314 -14.29 4.22 8.48
CA TRP A 314 -13.25 3.20 8.37
C TRP A 314 -12.36 3.11 9.62
N SER A 315 -11.99 4.24 10.22
CA SER A 315 -11.25 4.26 11.50
C SER A 315 -11.97 3.47 12.60
N ARG A 316 -13.30 3.56 12.66
CA ARG A 316 -14.12 2.82 13.64
C ARG A 316 -14.12 1.31 13.40
N TYR A 317 -14.03 0.88 12.16
CA TYR A 317 -14.17 -0.52 11.74
C TYR A 317 -12.84 -1.16 11.29
N ALA A 318 -11.69 -0.68 11.73
CA ALA A 318 -10.37 -1.20 11.36
C ALA A 318 -10.08 -2.63 11.87
N ALA A 319 -10.76 -3.09 12.92
CA ALA A 319 -10.73 -4.45 13.47
C ALA A 319 -9.30 -4.97 13.78
N ASN A 320 -8.44 -4.12 14.35
CA ASN A 320 -7.05 -4.42 14.71
C ASN A 320 -6.17 -4.92 13.55
N ARG A 321 -6.48 -4.48 12.34
CA ARG A 321 -5.62 -4.64 11.15
C ARG A 321 -5.18 -3.26 10.69
N PRO A 322 -3.94 -3.10 10.22
CA PRO A 322 -3.49 -1.84 9.63
C PRO A 322 -4.47 -1.29 8.61
N LEU A 323 -4.99 -0.10 8.90
CA LEU A 323 -5.87 0.66 8.03
C LEU A 323 -5.07 1.77 7.35
N ILE A 324 -4.98 1.70 6.04
CA ILE A 324 -4.26 2.65 5.20
C ILE A 324 -5.27 3.38 4.32
N ILE A 325 -5.21 4.70 4.28
CA ILE A 325 -6.19 5.49 3.53
C ILE A 325 -5.72 5.64 2.07
N GLY A 326 -6.49 5.07 1.15
CA GLY A 326 -6.30 5.31 -0.29
C GLY A 326 -6.69 6.73 -0.65
N GLN A 327 -5.76 7.52 -1.21
CA GLN A 327 -5.97 8.92 -1.58
C GLN A 327 -5.72 9.18 -3.04
N ASP A 328 -6.63 9.89 -3.71
CA ASP A 328 -6.42 10.40 -5.05
C ASP A 328 -5.70 11.77 -5.00
N VAL A 329 -4.49 11.81 -5.55
CA VAL A 329 -3.64 13.01 -5.58
C VAL A 329 -4.28 14.14 -6.39
N GLU A 330 -4.79 13.82 -7.59
CA GLU A 330 -5.34 14.82 -8.50
C GLU A 330 -6.66 15.40 -7.98
N ARG A 331 -7.56 14.56 -7.45
CA ARG A 331 -8.81 15.03 -6.82
C ARG A 331 -8.53 15.87 -5.58
N THR A 332 -7.57 15.46 -4.75
CA THR A 332 -7.19 16.22 -3.55
C THR A 332 -6.72 17.62 -3.89
N VAL A 333 -5.95 17.77 -4.97
CA VAL A 333 -5.43 19.08 -5.41
C VAL A 333 -6.49 19.94 -6.10
N LYS A 334 -7.43 19.32 -6.81
CA LYS A 334 -8.53 20.05 -7.46
C LYS A 334 -9.56 20.59 -6.47
N ALA A 335 -9.69 19.98 -5.30
CA ALA A 335 -10.66 20.38 -4.28
C ALA A 335 -10.06 21.46 -3.38
N ALA A 336 -10.73 22.62 -3.32
CA ALA A 336 -10.38 23.68 -2.39
C ALA A 336 -10.69 23.26 -0.94
N ASP A 337 -9.86 23.68 0.01
CA ASP A 337 -10.11 23.49 1.43
C ASP A 337 -11.35 24.29 1.85
N LEU A 338 -12.20 23.69 2.68
CA LEU A 338 -13.49 24.32 3.08
C LEU A 338 -13.32 25.54 3.98
N LYS A 339 -12.20 25.61 4.73
CA LYS A 339 -11.91 26.72 5.65
C LYS A 339 -11.01 27.78 5.01
N ASN A 340 -10.21 27.39 4.02
CA ASN A 340 -9.30 28.27 3.30
C ASN A 340 -9.25 27.90 1.81
N THR A 341 -10.10 28.53 1.02
CA THR A 341 -10.26 28.25 -0.41
C THR A 341 -9.03 28.58 -1.27
N THR A 342 -7.99 29.21 -0.69
CA THR A 342 -6.71 29.49 -1.40
C THR A 342 -5.76 28.31 -1.44
N ILE A 343 -6.04 27.25 -0.67
CA ILE A 343 -5.24 26.01 -0.65
C ILE A 343 -6.12 24.80 -0.96
N HIS A 344 -5.50 23.69 -1.31
CA HIS A 344 -6.19 22.43 -1.55
C HIS A 344 -6.34 21.60 -0.27
N GLN A 345 -7.16 20.56 -0.30
CA GLN A 345 -7.58 19.76 0.88
C GLN A 345 -6.49 18.84 1.48
N MET A 346 -5.28 18.82 0.94
CA MET A 346 -4.22 17.92 1.44
C MET A 346 -3.96 18.10 2.93
N GLN A 347 -3.92 19.34 3.42
CA GLN A 347 -3.65 19.63 4.83
C GLN A 347 -4.68 19.00 5.75
N GLU A 348 -5.97 19.17 5.45
CA GLU A 348 -7.05 18.66 6.28
C GLU A 348 -7.12 17.12 6.20
N LYS A 349 -6.93 16.52 5.03
CA LYS A 349 -6.86 15.07 4.88
C LYS A 349 -5.73 14.45 5.71
N PHE A 350 -4.53 15.01 5.69
CA PHE A 350 -3.42 14.52 6.53
C PHE A 350 -3.64 14.76 8.02
N ARG A 351 -4.33 15.86 8.40
CA ARG A 351 -4.72 16.09 9.78
C ARG A 351 -5.65 14.98 10.27
N LEU A 352 -6.74 14.69 9.54
CA LEU A 352 -7.68 13.63 9.87
C LEU A 352 -6.99 12.27 9.99
N GLN A 353 -6.10 11.91 9.06
CA GLN A 353 -5.37 10.64 9.12
C GLN A 353 -4.52 10.48 10.39
N ARG A 354 -3.94 11.57 10.91
CA ARG A 354 -3.03 11.52 12.06
C ARG A 354 -3.71 11.73 13.40
N GLU A 355 -4.89 12.31 13.41
CA GLU A 355 -5.68 12.53 14.62
C GLU A 355 -6.64 11.38 14.92
N LEU A 356 -7.12 10.68 13.90
CA LEU A 356 -8.02 9.54 14.07
C LEU A 356 -7.25 8.29 14.52
N PRO A 357 -7.81 7.50 15.45
CA PRO A 357 -7.21 6.23 15.86
C PRO A 357 -7.27 5.20 14.72
N ASN A 358 -6.45 4.16 14.82
CA ASN A 358 -6.45 3.00 13.93
C ASN A 358 -6.12 3.29 12.46
N ILE A 359 -5.56 4.46 12.14
CA ILE A 359 -5.07 4.78 10.79
C ILE A 359 -3.56 4.73 10.80
N ASP A 360 -2.99 3.81 10.01
CA ASP A 360 -1.58 3.50 9.99
C ASP A 360 -0.84 4.15 8.80
N GLY A 361 -1.52 4.99 8.03
CA GLY A 361 -0.90 5.74 6.94
C GLY A 361 -1.79 5.93 5.72
N SER A 362 -1.15 6.17 4.57
CA SER A 362 -1.84 6.40 3.31
C SER A 362 -1.17 5.73 2.12
N CYS A 363 -1.97 5.45 1.09
CA CYS A 363 -1.50 5.00 -0.20
C CYS A 363 -1.99 5.96 -1.30
N LEU A 364 -1.08 6.41 -2.15
CA LEU A 364 -1.33 7.49 -3.10
C LEU A 364 -1.74 6.94 -4.47
N TRP A 365 -2.92 7.29 -4.93
CA TRP A 365 -3.38 7.06 -6.28
C TRP A 365 -3.02 8.28 -7.12
N TYR A 366 -2.14 8.21 -8.05
CA TYR A 366 -1.20 7.16 -8.38
C TYR A 366 0.22 7.75 -8.53
N SER A 367 1.25 6.92 -8.63
CA SER A 367 2.65 7.38 -8.63
C SER A 367 2.97 8.45 -9.66
N ALA A 368 2.51 8.30 -10.91
CA ALA A 368 2.76 9.30 -11.97
C ALA A 368 2.08 10.65 -11.67
N ALA A 369 0.98 10.68 -10.90
CA ALA A 369 0.39 11.93 -10.42
C ALA A 369 1.29 12.60 -9.39
N VAL A 370 1.88 11.84 -8.46
CA VAL A 370 2.88 12.37 -7.50
C VAL A 370 4.09 12.97 -8.25
N VAL A 371 4.61 12.26 -9.26
CA VAL A 371 5.75 12.71 -10.08
C VAL A 371 5.46 14.03 -10.81
N LYS A 372 4.24 14.21 -11.31
CA LYS A 372 3.81 15.48 -11.95
C LYS A 372 3.74 16.65 -10.96
N ASN A 373 3.68 16.37 -9.67
CA ASN A 373 3.63 17.37 -8.61
C ASN A 373 2.54 18.45 -8.75
N PRO A 374 1.28 18.10 -9.08
CA PRO A 374 0.21 19.08 -9.22
C PRO A 374 -0.01 19.81 -7.89
N GLY A 375 -0.25 21.12 -7.94
CA GLY A 375 -0.46 21.95 -6.74
C GLY A 375 0.67 21.85 -5.69
N ASN A 376 1.88 21.53 -6.10
CA ASN A 376 3.03 21.27 -5.22
C ASN A 376 2.83 20.08 -4.24
N TYR A 377 1.98 19.11 -4.58
CA TYR A 377 1.65 17.97 -3.72
C TYR A 377 2.89 17.22 -3.21
N ALA A 378 3.76 16.78 -4.11
CA ALA A 378 5.01 16.06 -3.76
C ALA A 378 5.95 16.94 -2.92
N THR A 379 6.04 18.23 -3.25
CA THR A 379 6.87 19.19 -2.50
C THR A 379 6.37 19.35 -1.07
N ILE A 380 5.06 19.48 -0.86
CA ILE A 380 4.45 19.60 0.47
C ILE A 380 4.61 18.28 1.24
N LEU A 381 4.38 17.14 0.57
CA LEU A 381 4.55 15.82 1.16
C LEU A 381 5.96 15.67 1.73
N LYS A 382 6.99 15.89 0.91
CA LYS A 382 8.41 15.82 1.29
C LYS A 382 8.78 16.77 2.44
N LYS A 383 8.34 18.02 2.37
CA LYS A 383 8.77 19.06 3.32
C LYS A 383 7.99 19.04 4.63
N ARG A 384 6.78 18.53 4.67
CA ARG A 384 5.90 18.62 5.84
C ARG A 384 5.48 17.26 6.39
N TYR A 385 4.75 16.47 5.59
CA TYR A 385 4.13 15.25 6.11
C TYR A 385 5.07 14.05 6.15
N HIS A 386 6.04 13.98 5.27
CA HIS A 386 7.08 12.95 5.22
C HIS A 386 8.48 13.52 5.36
N SER A 387 8.63 14.59 6.14
CA SER A 387 9.93 15.27 6.30
C SER A 387 10.95 14.48 7.11
N THR A 388 10.53 13.41 7.77
CA THR A 388 11.40 12.42 8.42
C THR A 388 11.10 11.02 7.87
N PRO A 389 12.09 10.11 7.87
CA PRO A 389 11.85 8.71 7.51
C PRO A 389 10.81 8.07 8.43
N ALA A 390 10.10 7.07 7.94
CA ALA A 390 9.19 6.25 8.76
C ALA A 390 9.38 4.77 8.45
N LEU A 391 9.32 3.96 9.49
CA LEU A 391 9.16 2.52 9.39
C LEU A 391 7.73 2.20 8.99
N GLN A 392 7.48 1.05 8.41
CA GLN A 392 6.12 0.59 8.20
C GLN A 392 5.48 0.10 9.50
N PRO A 393 4.15 -0.02 9.57
CA PRO A 393 3.46 -0.67 10.66
C PRO A 393 3.98 -2.11 10.85
N ALA A 394 4.18 -2.52 12.09
CA ALA A 394 4.47 -3.91 12.41
C ALA A 394 3.21 -4.77 12.26
N MET A 395 3.40 -6.08 12.04
CA MET A 395 2.32 -7.05 11.87
C MET A 395 2.35 -8.10 13.00
N PRO A 396 2.10 -7.70 14.27
CA PRO A 396 2.30 -8.57 15.44
C PRO A 396 1.35 -9.78 15.47
N PHE A 397 0.26 -9.73 14.72
CA PHE A 397 -0.67 -10.86 14.57
C PHE A 397 -0.14 -11.96 13.62
N ILE A 398 0.92 -11.69 12.83
CA ILE A 398 1.66 -12.70 12.05
C ILE A 398 2.87 -13.18 12.86
N ASP A 399 3.70 -12.26 13.32
CA ASP A 399 4.82 -12.51 14.24
C ASP A 399 5.16 -11.23 15.01
N ASP A 400 5.39 -11.36 16.33
CA ASP A 400 5.72 -10.26 17.24
C ASP A 400 7.17 -10.31 17.75
N LYS A 401 7.98 -11.23 17.22
CA LYS A 401 9.36 -11.46 17.66
C LYS A 401 10.32 -10.61 16.86
N ALA A 402 10.99 -9.69 17.54
CA ALA A 402 12.03 -8.91 16.92
C ALA A 402 13.28 -9.74 16.60
N PRO A 403 13.98 -9.45 15.50
CA PRO A 403 15.25 -10.09 15.16
C PRO A 403 16.30 -9.79 16.22
N LYS A 404 17.40 -10.54 16.23
CA LYS A 404 18.53 -10.22 17.11
C LYS A 404 19.16 -8.89 16.69
N LYS A 405 19.71 -8.16 17.69
CA LYS A 405 20.39 -6.89 17.44
C LYS A 405 21.63 -7.07 16.54
N PRO A 406 22.02 -6.06 15.75
CA PRO A 406 23.25 -6.04 14.99
C PRO A 406 24.48 -6.31 15.87
N ARG A 407 25.55 -6.79 15.28
CA ARG A 407 26.79 -7.12 15.99
C ARG A 407 27.93 -6.24 15.50
N LYS A 408 28.92 -6.00 16.35
CA LYS A 408 30.17 -5.30 16.00
C LYS A 408 29.95 -3.96 15.30
N VAL A 409 29.02 -3.14 15.82
CA VAL A 409 28.81 -1.77 15.31
C VAL A 409 30.05 -0.94 15.63
N LYS A 410 30.75 -0.42 14.59
CA LYS A 410 32.01 0.34 14.72
C LYS A 410 32.17 1.36 13.61
N GLU A 411 32.87 2.45 13.89
CA GLU A 411 33.37 3.35 12.85
C GLU A 411 34.60 2.75 12.14
N MET A 412 34.77 3.03 10.87
CA MET A 412 35.88 2.59 10.06
C MET A 412 36.19 3.59 8.95
N TRP A 413 37.46 3.92 8.80
CA TRP A 413 37.93 4.71 7.66
C TRP A 413 38.10 3.82 6.42
N MET A 414 37.54 4.30 5.32
CA MET A 414 37.72 3.74 3.98
C MET A 414 38.38 4.78 3.07
N PRO A 415 38.90 4.41 1.87
CA PRO A 415 39.58 5.39 1.01
C PRO A 415 38.76 6.61 0.64
N ASP A 416 37.42 6.51 0.63
CA ASP A 416 36.49 7.56 0.22
C ASP A 416 35.73 8.22 1.40
N GLY A 417 36.11 7.89 2.67
CA GLY A 417 35.52 8.53 3.85
C GLY A 417 35.34 7.66 5.07
N LEU A 418 34.69 8.23 6.08
CA LEU A 418 34.35 7.53 7.31
C LEU A 418 33.02 6.80 7.17
N TYR A 419 32.98 5.55 7.63
CA TYR A 419 31.80 4.70 7.60
C TYR A 419 31.44 4.18 9.00
N LEU A 420 30.15 4.00 9.25
CA LEU A 420 29.64 3.13 10.30
C LEU A 420 29.38 1.76 9.68
N PHE A 421 29.90 0.73 10.29
CA PHE A 421 29.82 -0.65 9.82
C PHE A 421 29.26 -1.55 10.92
N TRP A 422 28.54 -2.59 10.56
CA TRP A 422 28.04 -3.62 11.47
C TRP A 422 27.97 -4.99 10.80
N THR A 423 27.81 -6.01 11.63
CA THR A 423 27.62 -7.39 11.14
C THR A 423 26.19 -7.82 11.34
N GLU A 424 25.63 -8.46 10.33
CA GLU A 424 24.30 -9.07 10.37
C GLU A 424 24.12 -9.97 11.59
N PRO A 425 23.01 -9.91 12.32
CA PRO A 425 22.71 -10.83 13.41
C PRO A 425 22.45 -12.24 12.85
N LYS A 426 22.77 -13.28 13.66
CA LYS A 426 22.39 -14.64 13.31
C LYS A 426 20.89 -14.83 13.44
N ALA A 427 20.24 -15.32 12.41
CA ALA A 427 18.85 -15.73 12.38
C ALA A 427 18.71 -17.25 12.50
N LYS A 428 17.57 -17.74 12.96
CA LYS A 428 17.22 -19.17 12.94
C LYS A 428 16.60 -19.56 11.62
N ASP A 429 15.73 -18.69 11.10
CA ASP A 429 14.97 -18.85 9.86
C ASP A 429 14.73 -17.48 9.21
N GLU A 430 13.97 -17.44 8.13
CA GLU A 430 13.67 -16.20 7.40
C GLU A 430 12.77 -15.23 8.18
N MET A 431 11.95 -15.69 9.13
CA MET A 431 11.12 -14.81 9.97
C MET A 431 11.98 -14.01 10.96
N ASP A 432 13.00 -14.64 11.56
CA ASP A 432 13.96 -14.01 12.48
C ASP A 432 15.06 -13.20 11.76
N ARG A 433 15.13 -13.25 10.43
CA ARG A 433 16.20 -12.63 9.66
C ARG A 433 16.06 -11.14 9.55
N ALA A 434 17.16 -10.39 9.79
CA ALA A 434 17.20 -8.97 9.54
C ALA A 434 17.04 -8.69 8.03
N ARG A 435 16.03 -7.89 7.67
CA ARG A 435 15.76 -7.43 6.31
C ARG A 435 16.35 -6.06 6.05
N TYR A 436 16.19 -5.16 7.02
CA TYR A 436 16.72 -3.80 6.99
C TYR A 436 17.38 -3.44 8.32
N TYR A 437 18.13 -2.35 8.30
CA TYR A 437 18.72 -1.75 9.49
C TYR A 437 18.26 -0.29 9.59
N VAL A 438 17.97 0.16 10.82
CA VAL A 438 17.68 1.56 11.10
C VAL A 438 18.86 2.17 11.84
N VAL A 439 19.37 3.26 11.31
CA VAL A 439 20.47 4.01 11.91
C VAL A 439 19.94 5.31 12.47
N TYR A 440 20.10 5.49 13.78
CA TYR A 440 19.74 6.69 14.51
C TYR A 440 20.99 7.48 14.86
N ARG A 441 20.87 8.81 14.99
CA ARG A 441 21.95 9.70 15.42
C ARG A 441 21.46 10.65 16.50
N PHE A 442 22.25 10.77 17.57
CA PHE A 442 22.00 11.64 18.71
C PHE A 442 23.21 12.54 18.95
N ALA A 443 23.00 13.82 19.24
CA ALA A 443 24.06 14.75 19.63
C ALA A 443 24.67 14.36 20.99
N LYS A 444 25.86 14.85 21.29
CA LYS A 444 26.50 14.62 22.59
C LYS A 444 25.62 15.11 23.74
N GLY A 445 25.27 14.20 24.65
CA GLY A 445 24.41 14.49 25.83
C GLY A 445 22.92 14.39 25.58
N GLU A 446 22.50 14.19 24.34
CA GLU A 446 21.09 13.96 24.00
C GLU A 446 20.64 12.58 24.52
N LYS A 447 19.41 12.51 25.07
CA LYS A 447 18.80 11.27 25.47
C LYS A 447 18.51 10.41 24.23
N VAL A 448 18.90 9.14 24.27
CA VAL A 448 18.59 8.19 23.20
C VAL A 448 17.10 7.89 23.22
N ASP A 449 16.40 8.40 22.23
CA ASP A 449 14.97 8.18 21.99
C ASP A 449 14.78 7.60 20.57
N LEU A 450 14.52 6.30 20.51
CA LEU A 450 14.30 5.59 19.24
C LEU A 450 12.88 5.79 18.71
N GLU A 451 11.97 6.36 19.49
CA GLU A 451 10.59 6.60 19.04
C GLU A 451 10.46 7.91 18.24
N ASN A 452 11.42 8.81 18.36
CA ASN A 452 11.44 10.03 17.58
C ASN A 452 12.03 9.78 16.17
N SER A 453 11.19 9.83 15.15
CA SER A 453 11.57 9.64 13.74
C SER A 453 12.61 10.66 13.23
N ALA A 454 12.70 11.84 13.84
CA ALA A 454 13.70 12.84 13.48
C ALA A 454 15.16 12.38 13.73
N ASN A 455 15.34 11.37 14.60
CA ASN A 455 16.64 10.80 14.89
C ASN A 455 17.07 9.72 13.87
N ILE A 456 16.18 9.27 12.99
CA ILE A 456 16.48 8.31 11.94
C ILE A 456 17.26 9.01 10.84
N VAL A 457 18.50 8.57 10.61
CA VAL A 457 19.35 9.11 9.54
C VAL A 457 19.44 8.20 8.33
N ALA A 458 19.13 6.90 8.50
CA ALA A 458 19.03 5.95 7.39
C ALA A 458 18.17 4.74 7.76
N ILE A 459 17.47 4.21 6.75
CA ILE A 459 16.91 2.86 6.71
C ILE A 459 17.56 2.18 5.51
N THR A 460 18.25 1.05 5.71
CA THR A 460 19.09 0.47 4.65
C THR A 460 19.13 -1.06 4.73
N PRO A 461 19.17 -1.77 3.59
CA PRO A 461 19.46 -3.20 3.55
C PRO A 461 20.95 -3.52 3.72
N GLN A 462 21.81 -2.50 3.63
CA GLN A 462 23.27 -2.66 3.72
C GLN A 462 23.72 -2.74 5.19
N THR A 463 24.90 -3.33 5.40
CA THR A 463 25.54 -3.41 6.73
C THR A 463 26.59 -2.33 6.96
N LEU A 464 26.50 -1.23 6.21
CA LEU A 464 27.40 -0.08 6.32
C LEU A 464 26.66 1.21 5.92
N LEU A 465 27.09 2.33 6.47
CA LEU A 465 26.58 3.67 6.16
C LEU A 465 27.74 4.67 6.11
N LYS A 466 27.88 5.39 5.00
CA LYS A 466 28.84 6.50 4.90
C LYS A 466 28.41 7.65 5.81
N LEU A 467 29.31 8.11 6.64
CA LEU A 467 29.05 9.19 7.59
C LEU A 467 29.47 10.55 7.02
N PRO A 468 28.75 11.63 7.35
CA PRO A 468 29.08 12.99 6.89
C PRO A 468 30.23 13.59 7.71
N PHE A 469 31.45 13.03 7.57
CA PHE A 469 32.63 13.51 8.28
C PHE A 469 33.05 14.87 7.77
N VAL A 470 33.34 15.81 8.73
CA VAL A 470 33.79 17.16 8.41
C VAL A 470 35.21 17.43 8.99
N ASN A 471 35.37 17.34 10.31
CA ASN A 471 36.63 17.72 10.97
C ASN A 471 36.89 17.00 12.31
N GLY A 472 36.08 16.04 12.70
CA GLY A 472 36.21 15.27 13.95
C GLY A 472 35.89 16.03 15.24
N LYS A 473 35.33 17.24 15.17
CA LYS A 473 35.03 18.09 16.36
C LYS A 473 33.70 17.76 17.01
N HIS A 474 32.71 17.32 16.22
CA HIS A 474 31.38 17.04 16.71
C HIS A 474 31.23 15.58 17.15
N LYS A 475 30.78 15.35 18.38
CA LYS A 475 30.58 14.01 18.95
C LYS A 475 29.11 13.63 18.85
N TYR A 476 28.87 12.43 18.32
CA TYR A 476 27.54 11.85 18.21
C TYR A 476 27.49 10.42 18.78
N THR A 477 26.31 9.99 19.19
CA THR A 477 26.02 8.60 19.47
C THR A 477 25.15 8.06 18.31
N TYR A 478 25.66 7.09 17.58
CA TYR A 478 24.85 6.35 16.62
C TYR A 478 24.28 5.12 17.29
N VAL A 479 23.05 4.75 16.90
CA VAL A 479 22.38 3.52 17.33
C VAL A 479 21.92 2.78 16.10
N VAL A 480 22.27 1.50 16.00
CA VAL A 480 21.84 0.65 14.88
C VAL A 480 20.92 -0.43 15.43
N THR A 481 19.72 -0.55 14.86
CA THR A 481 18.76 -1.63 15.07
C THR A 481 18.62 -2.49 13.82
N ALA A 482 18.01 -3.66 13.93
CA ALA A 482 17.63 -4.51 12.81
C ALA A 482 16.11 -4.62 12.74
N LEU A 483 15.57 -4.64 11.54
CA LEU A 483 14.17 -4.93 11.23
C LEU A 483 14.06 -6.26 10.48
N ASP A 484 13.09 -7.08 10.85
CA ASP A 484 12.68 -8.24 10.05
C ASP A 484 11.72 -7.85 8.91
N ARG A 485 11.17 -8.85 8.21
CA ARG A 485 10.23 -8.67 7.11
C ARG A 485 8.86 -8.15 7.56
N LEU A 486 8.51 -8.31 8.84
CA LEU A 486 7.26 -7.82 9.43
C LEU A 486 7.43 -6.54 10.25
N GLN A 487 8.60 -5.88 10.06
CA GLN A 487 8.94 -4.60 10.67
C GLN A 487 9.09 -4.64 12.20
N ASN A 488 9.32 -5.82 12.79
CA ASN A 488 9.69 -5.93 14.19
C ASN A 488 11.12 -5.39 14.37
N GLU A 489 11.30 -4.49 15.32
CA GLU A 489 12.57 -3.79 15.52
C GLU A 489 13.34 -4.35 16.71
N SER A 490 14.60 -4.71 16.49
CA SER A 490 15.49 -5.21 17.52
C SER A 490 15.92 -4.13 18.52
N LYS A 491 16.49 -4.56 19.64
CA LYS A 491 17.27 -3.65 20.52
C LYS A 491 18.44 -3.03 19.73
N GLY A 492 18.76 -1.78 20.03
CA GLY A 492 19.83 -1.05 19.38
C GLY A 492 21.23 -1.35 19.94
N VAL A 493 22.23 -1.19 19.09
CA VAL A 493 23.66 -1.20 19.46
C VAL A 493 24.24 0.18 19.24
N LYS A 494 24.89 0.72 20.27
CA LYS A 494 25.43 2.09 20.30
C LYS A 494 26.89 2.11 19.87
N GLU A 495 27.25 3.15 19.10
CA GLU A 495 28.64 3.50 18.79
C GLU A 495 28.84 5.03 18.92
N LYS A 496 29.97 5.45 19.50
CA LYS A 496 30.32 6.87 19.62
C LYS A 496 31.24 7.26 18.48
N VAL A 497 30.85 8.27 17.73
CA VAL A 497 31.54 8.72 16.52
C VAL A 497 31.88 10.22 16.65
N LYS A 498 33.03 10.62 16.09
CA LYS A 498 33.42 12.02 15.93
C LYS A 498 33.36 12.40 14.45
N LEU A 499 32.53 13.39 14.09
CA LEU A 499 32.34 13.89 12.72
C LEU A 499 32.91 15.29 12.52
#